data_770cf96941b640d137962d0d5a351e96
#
_entry.id   770cf96941b640d137962d0d5a351e96
#
_cell.length_a   1.000
_cell.length_b   1.000
_cell.length_c   1.000
_cell.angle_alpha   90.00
_cell.angle_beta   90.00
_cell.angle_gamma   90.00
#
_symmetry.space_group_name_H-M   'P 1'
#
loop_
_entity.id
_entity.type
_entity.pdbx_description
1 polymer ?
#
loop_
_entity_poly.entity_id
_entity_poly.type
_entity_poly.pdbx_seq_one_letter_code
_entity_poly.pdbx_strand_id
1 'polypeptide(L)'
;MNVQSIFNRRTLLTGTVALGSVGLLAACGGSKDDKLSGKAASSAEEVVKNLQINKQDYSSLKKGGELKLSVSALGPDFNTMTQSGYTTENLAAFGGPCNIPAVVGFYNTDPAGERSINKDFCLEHKMETKDGVQTVEFKINPKAVFNDGTPIDVEAVKAYWEIYKGGGDSGYNIIPNPSWEQMESIEAVDGDKFHVKITLSTPYYLSDDLGTFATHPALVDKKLFNDGFVDKPMDQYWAGPFKVSNWNSSEKVITLAPNDKWWGEKKPLLEKIIWRQMGIDSLRAAFKNGELDAAGFTDAATYSAVKGQNGTEIRSGQNTGVQNLQFNATRVTDLAVRRAAFAAVDRSQLADVTFKQVGWEEPMPGSMLAMPFQKGYEDNVPKDSGADAAKKILEEAGYTKSGDFYQKDGKTAGFSITTFGSDTVTQAKFQRIEQQLKQAGIKVTNDNQPESNFNSVVGTKSYDCTLSGWAVGANMADSPQYFYTKDINNGVGDDEIDKLVAKISATESKDEQIKLANQVEKLHMEKVAIYLPFANGPSYSAVKSKLANYGPRLFQTSYTDANLWVNVGWQE
;
A
#
# COMPACT_ATOMS: atom_id res chain seq x y z
N MET A 1 -16.75 -20.32 5.26
CA MET A 1 -16.99 -19.09 4.49
C MET A 1 -15.66 -18.67 3.89
N ASN A 2 -15.65 -18.34 2.61
CA ASN A 2 -14.37 -18.11 1.90
C ASN A 2 -13.82 -16.72 2.22
N VAL A 3 -12.94 -16.60 3.18
CA VAL A 3 -12.17 -15.38 3.52
C VAL A 3 -11.12 -15.03 2.44
N GLN A 4 -11.09 -15.78 1.34
CA GLN A 4 -10.14 -15.61 0.23
C GLN A 4 -10.22 -14.25 -0.50
N SER A 5 -11.25 -13.43 -0.24
CA SER A 5 -11.44 -12.18 -0.95
C SER A 5 -10.79 -10.95 -0.29
N ILE A 6 -10.41 -11.01 0.98
CA ILE A 6 -9.95 -9.84 1.75
C ILE A 6 -8.52 -9.43 1.36
N PHE A 7 -7.71 -10.38 0.86
CA PHE A 7 -6.26 -10.18 0.67
C PHE A 7 -5.80 -9.67 -0.68
N ASN A 8 -6.67 -9.62 -1.66
CA ASN A 8 -6.19 -9.43 -3.03
C ASN A 8 -5.77 -8.01 -3.38
N ARG A 9 -5.92 -6.99 -2.52
CA ARG A 9 -5.73 -5.62 -3.04
C ARG A 9 -5.29 -4.53 -2.06
N ARG A 10 -4.91 -4.84 -0.83
CA ARG A 10 -4.16 -3.86 -0.05
C ARG A 10 -2.69 -3.93 -0.45
N THR A 11 -2.36 -3.12 -1.44
CA THR A 11 -1.02 -2.69 -1.83
C THR A 11 -0.01 -3.80 -2.15
N LEU A 12 -0.25 -4.54 -3.23
CA LEU A 12 0.84 -5.17 -3.95
C LEU A 12 1.54 -4.07 -4.76
N LEU A 13 2.70 -3.64 -4.29
CA LEU A 13 3.66 -2.91 -5.11
C LEU A 13 4.26 -3.88 -6.12
N THR A 14 3.51 -4.18 -7.18
CA THR A 14 4.07 -4.82 -8.35
C THR A 14 4.83 -3.79 -9.15
N GLY A 15 6.11 -3.66 -8.86
CA GLY A 15 7.04 -3.18 -9.86
C GLY A 15 7.13 -4.25 -10.95
N THR A 16 6.27 -4.19 -11.95
CA THR A 16 6.41 -4.97 -13.17
C THR A 16 7.61 -4.43 -13.93
N VAL A 17 8.73 -5.13 -13.84
CA VAL A 17 9.92 -4.82 -14.64
C VAL A 17 9.88 -5.73 -15.87
N ALA A 18 9.54 -5.16 -17.01
CA ALA A 18 9.74 -5.83 -18.30
C ALA A 18 11.17 -5.62 -18.78
N LEU A 19 11.75 -6.70 -19.27
CA LEU A 19 13.15 -6.86 -19.67
C LEU A 19 13.48 -6.23 -21.00
N GLY A 20 14.61 -5.57 -21.04
CA GLY A 20 15.38 -5.30 -22.24
C GLY A 20 16.82 -5.80 -22.08
N SER A 21 17.25 -6.55 -23.05
CA SER A 21 18.49 -7.31 -23.17
C SER A 21 19.80 -6.56 -22.89
N VAL A 22 20.75 -7.33 -22.37
CA VAL A 22 22.16 -7.09 -22.04
C VAL A 22 22.95 -6.40 -23.14
N GLY A 23 23.69 -5.37 -22.75
CA GLY A 23 24.85 -4.86 -23.45
C GLY A 23 25.90 -4.41 -22.46
N LEU A 24 26.90 -5.25 -22.21
CA LEU A 24 28.14 -4.88 -21.54
C LEU A 24 28.89 -3.87 -22.39
N LEU A 25 29.04 -2.65 -21.93
CA LEU A 25 30.10 -1.76 -22.37
C LEU A 25 30.68 -1.01 -21.18
N ALA A 26 31.89 -1.42 -20.82
CA ALA A 26 32.76 -0.61 -19.99
C ALA A 26 33.19 0.62 -20.78
N ALA A 27 32.89 1.82 -20.26
CA ALA A 27 33.53 3.04 -20.67
C ALA A 27 33.84 3.89 -19.44
N CYS A 28 35.10 4.01 -19.13
CA CYS A 28 35.67 5.01 -18.22
C CYS A 28 35.44 6.42 -18.76
N GLY A 29 34.91 7.30 -17.94
CA GLY A 29 34.82 8.72 -18.23
C GLY A 29 34.24 9.44 -17.02
N GLY A 30 35.09 9.99 -16.16
CA GLY A 30 34.69 10.62 -14.91
C GLY A 30 33.94 11.93 -15.12
N SER A 31 32.82 12.10 -14.44
CA SER A 31 32.35 13.36 -13.92
C SER A 31 31.80 13.12 -12.51
N LYS A 32 32.06 14.09 -11.64
CA LYS A 32 31.80 14.01 -10.22
C LYS A 32 30.30 13.86 -9.91
N ASP A 33 29.98 12.89 -9.06
CA ASP A 33 28.92 12.85 -8.07
C ASP A 33 27.47 13.20 -8.49
N ASP A 34 26.89 12.32 -9.31
CA ASP A 34 25.44 12.12 -9.33
C ASP A 34 25.12 10.74 -8.71
N LYS A 35 25.59 10.48 -7.51
CA LYS A 35 25.01 9.44 -6.69
C LYS A 35 23.66 9.93 -6.24
N LEU A 36 22.61 9.16 -6.51
CA LEU A 36 21.35 9.31 -5.79
C LEU A 36 21.69 9.09 -4.31
N SER A 37 21.98 10.17 -3.60
CA SER A 37 22.33 10.12 -2.18
C SER A 37 21.06 10.02 -1.37
N GLY A 38 20.45 8.83 -1.35
CA GLY A 38 19.38 8.50 -0.45
C GLY A 38 19.90 7.48 0.56
N LYS A 39 20.50 7.94 1.65
CA LYS A 39 20.51 7.12 2.86
C LYS A 39 19.07 7.03 3.32
N ALA A 40 18.59 5.81 3.58
CA ALA A 40 17.34 5.65 4.29
C ALA A 40 17.42 6.40 5.61
N ALA A 41 16.41 7.22 5.87
CA ALA A 41 16.37 8.06 7.04
C ALA A 41 16.16 7.21 8.30
N SER A 42 16.73 7.64 9.41
CA SER A 42 16.65 6.95 10.70
C SER A 42 15.50 7.46 11.58
N SER A 43 14.82 8.55 11.18
CA SER A 43 13.68 9.11 11.89
C SER A 43 12.63 9.67 10.93
N ALA A 44 11.39 9.78 11.37
CA ALA A 44 10.29 10.33 10.57
C ALA A 44 10.58 11.77 10.11
N GLU A 45 11.17 12.61 10.96
CA GLU A 45 11.57 13.99 10.62
C GLU A 45 12.60 14.01 9.49
N GLU A 46 13.59 13.14 9.55
CA GLU A 46 14.61 13.03 8.51
C GLU A 46 14.01 12.54 7.19
N VAL A 47 13.10 11.57 7.24
CA VAL A 47 12.36 11.07 6.08
C VAL A 47 11.61 12.20 5.39
N VAL A 48 10.83 12.97 6.12
CA VAL A 48 10.03 14.08 5.58
C VAL A 48 10.94 15.18 5.00
N LYS A 49 12.05 15.49 5.68
CA LYS A 49 13.02 16.47 5.22
C LYS A 49 13.71 16.06 3.91
N ASN A 50 13.91 14.75 3.72
CA ASN A 50 14.61 14.21 2.55
C ASN A 50 13.69 13.94 1.36
N LEU A 51 12.37 14.14 1.48
CA LEU A 51 11.42 14.01 0.37
C LEU A 51 11.67 15.09 -0.69
N GLN A 52 11.99 14.64 -1.88
CA GLN A 52 12.18 15.53 -3.03
C GLN A 52 10.87 15.70 -3.78
N ILE A 53 10.12 16.74 -3.44
CA ILE A 53 8.81 17.05 -4.07
C ILE A 53 8.76 18.45 -4.69
N ASN A 54 9.86 19.22 -4.70
CA ASN A 54 9.89 20.63 -5.07
C ASN A 54 8.79 21.40 -4.31
N LYS A 55 8.90 21.43 -2.99
CA LYS A 55 7.92 22.05 -2.10
C LYS A 55 7.84 23.56 -2.34
N GLN A 56 6.66 24.04 -2.69
CA GLN A 56 6.36 25.45 -2.94
C GLN A 56 5.07 25.85 -2.22
N ASP A 57 4.97 27.12 -1.86
CA ASP A 57 3.74 27.67 -1.32
C ASP A 57 2.66 27.72 -2.41
N TYR A 58 1.42 27.35 -2.03
CA TYR A 58 0.27 27.37 -2.94
C TYR A 58 0.10 28.69 -3.69
N SER A 59 0.28 29.83 -3.00
CA SER A 59 0.12 31.17 -3.55
C SER A 59 1.20 31.57 -4.56
N SER A 60 2.33 30.86 -4.60
CA SER A 60 3.44 31.12 -5.54
C SER A 60 3.32 30.34 -6.84
N LEU A 61 2.31 29.47 -6.95
CA LEU A 61 2.15 28.61 -8.09
C LEU A 61 1.20 29.21 -9.13
N LYS A 62 1.49 28.91 -10.39
CA LYS A 62 0.70 29.30 -11.53
C LYS A 62 -0.69 28.65 -11.50
N LYS A 63 -1.73 29.41 -11.82
CA LYS A 63 -3.06 28.87 -12.10
C LYS A 63 -3.13 28.38 -13.56
N GLY A 64 -3.74 27.23 -13.76
CA GLY A 64 -3.88 26.61 -15.08
C GLY A 64 -2.75 25.63 -15.40
N GLY A 65 -2.75 25.18 -16.63
CA GLY A 65 -1.84 24.15 -17.13
C GLY A 65 -2.36 22.73 -16.93
N GLU A 66 -1.81 21.84 -17.73
CA GLU A 66 -2.15 20.41 -17.72
C GLU A 66 -1.07 19.62 -16.99
N LEU A 67 -1.45 18.49 -16.40
CA LEU A 67 -0.55 17.49 -15.83
C LEU A 67 -0.83 16.14 -16.47
N LYS A 68 0.17 15.58 -17.16
CA LYS A 68 0.07 14.32 -17.92
C LYS A 68 0.82 13.23 -17.20
N LEU A 69 0.10 12.20 -16.79
CA LEU A 69 0.57 11.09 -15.96
C LEU A 69 0.19 9.75 -16.59
N SER A 70 0.77 8.68 -16.05
CA SER A 70 0.42 7.31 -16.43
C SER A 70 0.21 6.41 -15.24
N VAL A 71 -0.58 5.35 -15.48
CA VAL A 71 -0.77 4.22 -14.57
C VAL A 71 -0.72 2.92 -15.37
N SER A 72 -0.45 1.80 -14.71
CA SER A 72 -0.37 0.48 -15.35
C SER A 72 -1.74 -0.09 -15.73
N ALA A 73 -2.80 0.31 -15.03
CA ALA A 73 -4.19 -0.09 -15.30
C ALA A 73 -5.17 1.05 -15.01
N LEU A 74 -6.31 1.10 -15.74
CA LEU A 74 -7.43 2.01 -15.49
C LEU A 74 -8.76 1.28 -15.68
N GLY A 75 -9.66 1.41 -14.72
CA GLY A 75 -10.95 0.76 -14.79
C GLY A 75 -10.86 -0.78 -14.81
N PRO A 76 -11.84 -1.47 -15.35
CA PRO A 76 -13.11 -0.93 -15.85
C PRO A 76 -14.09 -0.48 -14.76
N ASP A 77 -13.91 -0.90 -13.50
CA ASP A 77 -14.78 -0.51 -12.41
C ASP A 77 -14.31 0.80 -11.78
N PHE A 78 -15.17 1.81 -11.82
CA PHE A 78 -14.91 3.15 -11.27
C PHE A 78 -15.42 3.31 -9.83
N ASN A 79 -16.09 2.30 -9.26
CA ASN A 79 -16.44 2.33 -7.85
C ASN A 79 -15.27 1.88 -6.98
N THR A 80 -14.52 2.82 -6.44
CA THR A 80 -13.36 2.51 -5.58
C THR A 80 -13.72 1.89 -4.22
N MET A 81 -15.00 1.72 -3.90
CA MET A 81 -15.46 0.99 -2.72
C MET A 81 -15.64 -0.51 -3.00
N THR A 82 -15.73 -0.91 -4.28
CA THR A 82 -15.85 -2.33 -4.64
C THR A 82 -14.50 -3.02 -4.64
N GLN A 83 -14.52 -4.34 -4.49
CA GLN A 83 -13.32 -5.18 -4.56
C GLN A 83 -12.60 -5.06 -5.93
N SER A 84 -13.33 -4.90 -7.03
CA SER A 84 -12.78 -4.75 -8.38
C SER A 84 -12.28 -3.33 -8.67
N GLY A 85 -12.92 -2.31 -8.11
CA GLY A 85 -12.55 -0.90 -8.30
C GLY A 85 -11.47 -0.38 -7.36
N TYR A 86 -11.30 -1.00 -6.19
CA TYR A 86 -10.27 -0.62 -5.21
C TYR A 86 -8.88 -1.07 -5.63
N THR A 87 -8.31 -0.46 -6.65
CA THR A 87 -6.95 -0.72 -7.13
C THR A 87 -6.06 0.50 -6.86
N THR A 88 -4.75 0.27 -6.69
CA THR A 88 -3.78 1.34 -6.45
C THR A 88 -3.82 2.38 -7.59
N GLU A 89 -3.99 1.91 -8.80
CA GLU A 89 -4.06 2.74 -10.01
C GLU A 89 -5.32 3.60 -10.05
N ASN A 90 -6.49 3.01 -9.77
CA ASN A 90 -7.75 3.75 -9.71
C ASN A 90 -7.75 4.77 -8.57
N LEU A 91 -7.24 4.38 -7.39
CA LEU A 91 -7.09 5.27 -6.24
C LEU A 91 -6.16 6.45 -6.56
N ALA A 92 -5.04 6.19 -7.25
CA ALA A 92 -4.11 7.24 -7.66
C ALA A 92 -4.72 8.16 -8.72
N ALA A 93 -5.39 7.59 -9.73
CA ALA A 93 -5.87 8.34 -10.89
C ALA A 93 -7.11 9.20 -10.60
N PHE A 94 -8.09 8.66 -9.92
CA PHE A 94 -9.36 9.35 -9.66
C PHE A 94 -9.94 9.14 -8.26
N GLY A 95 -9.55 8.05 -7.56
CA GLY A 95 -10.13 7.74 -6.25
C GLY A 95 -9.93 8.87 -5.24
N GLY A 96 -8.68 9.35 -5.07
CA GLY A 96 -8.37 10.47 -4.20
C GLY A 96 -8.90 11.81 -4.71
N PRO A 97 -8.54 12.24 -5.93
CA PRO A 97 -8.92 13.57 -6.42
C PRO A 97 -10.42 13.77 -6.67
N CYS A 98 -11.18 12.70 -6.98
CA CYS A 98 -12.59 12.80 -7.37
C CYS A 98 -13.57 12.12 -6.40
N ASN A 99 -13.14 11.18 -5.57
CA ASN A 99 -14.04 10.31 -4.81
C ASN A 99 -13.89 10.47 -3.28
N ILE A 100 -13.57 11.65 -2.81
CA ILE A 100 -13.69 12.00 -1.41
C ILE A 100 -15.20 12.26 -1.13
N PRO A 101 -15.75 11.85 -0.01
CA PRO A 101 -15.12 11.32 1.22
C PRO A 101 -15.13 9.79 1.33
N ALA A 102 -15.56 9.06 0.31
CA ALA A 102 -15.65 7.60 0.38
C ALA A 102 -14.26 6.91 0.44
N VAL A 103 -13.22 7.55 -0.10
CA VAL A 103 -11.87 7.00 -0.18
C VAL A 103 -10.97 7.56 0.93
N VAL A 104 -10.89 8.88 1.03
CA VAL A 104 -9.99 9.55 1.99
C VAL A 104 -10.66 9.77 3.34
N GLY A 105 -11.98 9.92 3.35
CA GLY A 105 -12.73 10.33 4.54
C GLY A 105 -12.51 11.80 4.89
N PHE A 106 -12.64 12.11 6.18
CA PHE A 106 -12.58 13.48 6.69
C PHE A 106 -11.24 13.82 7.36
N TYR A 107 -10.24 12.98 7.18
CA TYR A 107 -8.90 13.14 7.70
C TYR A 107 -7.86 13.21 6.59
N ASN A 108 -6.79 13.94 6.85
CA ASN A 108 -5.58 13.95 6.05
C ASN A 108 -4.47 13.19 6.79
N THR A 109 -3.61 12.54 6.04
CA THR A 109 -2.37 11.93 6.55
C THR A 109 -1.20 12.68 5.94
N ASP A 110 -0.28 13.15 6.76
CA ASP A 110 0.94 13.80 6.28
C ASP A 110 2.01 12.78 5.83
N PRO A 111 3.15 13.22 5.28
CA PRO A 111 4.20 12.28 4.86
C PRO A 111 4.78 11.42 5.99
N ALA A 112 4.75 11.89 7.24
CA ALA A 112 5.21 11.11 8.39
C ALA A 112 4.18 10.08 8.87
N GLY A 113 2.94 10.14 8.38
CA GLY A 113 1.84 9.29 8.80
C GLY A 113 0.96 9.89 9.89
N GLU A 114 1.23 11.14 10.29
CA GLU A 114 0.42 11.85 11.28
C GLU A 114 -0.92 12.26 10.68
N ARG A 115 -1.98 12.09 11.46
CA ARG A 115 -3.35 12.32 11.01
C ARG A 115 -3.92 13.60 11.59
N SER A 116 -4.68 14.32 10.75
CA SER A 116 -5.35 15.55 11.13
C SER A 116 -6.71 15.69 10.46
N ILE A 117 -7.65 16.37 11.12
CA ILE A 117 -8.96 16.65 10.56
C ILE A 117 -8.82 17.50 9.30
N ASN A 118 -9.46 17.08 8.22
CA ASN A 118 -9.66 17.90 7.03
C ASN A 118 -10.86 18.83 7.22
N LYS A 119 -10.62 20.10 7.53
CA LYS A 119 -11.66 21.09 7.82
C LYS A 119 -12.58 21.40 6.65
N ASP A 120 -12.19 21.04 5.44
CA ASP A 120 -13.08 21.13 4.29
C ASP A 120 -14.27 20.15 4.42
N PHE A 121 -14.10 19.03 5.12
CA PHE A 121 -15.13 18.02 5.34
C PHE A 121 -15.60 17.91 6.79
N CYS A 122 -14.68 17.94 7.76
CA CYS A 122 -14.96 17.68 9.17
C CYS A 122 -14.44 18.83 10.03
N LEU A 123 -15.32 19.46 10.78
CA LEU A 123 -14.97 20.60 11.63
C LEU A 123 -14.48 20.19 13.01
N GLU A 124 -15.08 19.14 13.56
CA GLU A 124 -14.81 18.60 14.89
C GLU A 124 -14.94 17.08 14.86
N HIS A 125 -14.11 16.37 15.61
CA HIS A 125 -14.20 14.92 15.81
C HIS A 125 -13.74 14.57 17.22
N LYS A 126 -14.53 13.76 17.92
CA LYS A 126 -14.27 13.32 19.28
C LYS A 126 -14.64 11.85 19.42
N MET A 127 -13.78 11.06 20.03
CA MET A 127 -14.09 9.71 20.49
C MET A 127 -14.07 9.68 22.01
N GLU A 128 -15.01 8.98 22.60
CA GLU A 128 -15.12 8.83 24.05
C GLU A 128 -15.62 7.41 24.39
N THR A 129 -15.03 6.82 25.42
CA THR A 129 -15.52 5.56 25.98
C THR A 129 -15.95 5.80 27.41
N LYS A 130 -17.22 5.54 27.70
CA LYS A 130 -17.80 5.67 29.02
C LYS A 130 -18.59 4.41 29.36
N ASP A 131 -18.32 3.84 30.55
CA ASP A 131 -18.98 2.65 31.04
C ASP A 131 -18.94 1.46 30.03
N GLY A 132 -17.84 1.37 29.26
CA GLY A 132 -17.63 0.33 28.24
C GLY A 132 -18.30 0.59 26.89
N VAL A 133 -19.06 1.69 26.76
CA VAL A 133 -19.67 2.10 25.48
C VAL A 133 -18.79 3.16 24.82
N GLN A 134 -18.32 2.88 23.62
CA GLN A 134 -17.58 3.85 22.81
C GLN A 134 -18.53 4.63 21.90
N THR A 135 -18.37 5.96 21.90
CA THR A 135 -19.09 6.85 21.00
C THR A 135 -18.11 7.69 20.19
N VAL A 136 -18.51 7.97 18.97
CA VAL A 136 -17.80 8.88 18.04
C VAL A 136 -18.77 10.02 17.70
N GLU A 137 -18.33 11.24 17.91
CA GLU A 137 -19.13 12.43 17.62
C GLU A 137 -18.33 13.39 16.73
N PHE A 138 -18.91 13.85 15.63
CA PHE A 138 -18.24 14.75 14.72
C PHE A 138 -19.18 15.70 13.99
N LYS A 139 -18.66 16.84 13.58
CA LYS A 139 -19.40 17.84 12.80
C LYS A 139 -18.91 17.88 11.37
N ILE A 140 -19.81 17.61 10.43
CA ILE A 140 -19.56 17.73 9.00
C ILE A 140 -19.65 19.20 8.60
N ASN A 141 -18.78 19.64 7.70
CA ASN A 141 -18.87 20.98 7.13
C ASN A 141 -20.16 21.12 6.30
N PRO A 142 -21.09 22.02 6.66
CA PRO A 142 -22.37 22.14 5.97
C PRO A 142 -22.26 22.62 4.51
N LYS A 143 -21.07 23.05 4.06
CA LYS A 143 -20.79 23.37 2.66
C LYS A 143 -20.48 22.14 1.82
N ALA A 144 -20.20 21.00 2.46
CA ALA A 144 -19.81 19.77 1.76
C ALA A 144 -20.99 19.17 1.00
N VAL A 145 -20.80 18.96 -0.30
CA VAL A 145 -21.83 18.41 -1.20
C VAL A 145 -21.22 17.43 -2.20
N PHE A 146 -22.02 16.47 -2.64
CA PHE A 146 -21.66 15.66 -3.81
C PHE A 146 -21.77 16.49 -5.11
N ASN A 147 -21.23 15.97 -6.21
CA ASN A 147 -21.20 16.71 -7.48
C ASN A 147 -22.59 16.98 -8.07
N ASP A 148 -23.63 16.22 -7.70
CA ASP A 148 -25.02 16.52 -8.06
C ASP A 148 -25.67 17.60 -7.17
N GLY A 149 -25.02 17.96 -6.07
CA GLY A 149 -25.49 18.94 -5.08
C GLY A 149 -26.16 18.33 -3.85
N THR A 150 -26.25 17.02 -3.75
CA THR A 150 -26.71 16.33 -2.53
C THR A 150 -25.79 16.66 -1.36
N PRO A 151 -26.29 17.09 -0.19
CA PRO A 151 -25.46 17.36 0.97
C PRO A 151 -24.70 16.12 1.46
N ILE A 152 -23.48 16.34 1.96
CA ILE A 152 -22.79 15.33 2.76
C ILE A 152 -23.20 15.56 4.20
N ASP A 153 -24.07 14.70 4.72
CA ASP A 153 -24.65 14.82 6.08
C ASP A 153 -24.79 13.42 6.72
N VAL A 154 -25.54 13.32 7.80
CA VAL A 154 -25.75 12.05 8.51
C VAL A 154 -26.27 10.93 7.63
N GLU A 155 -27.08 11.24 6.60
CA GLU A 155 -27.61 10.23 5.68
C GLU A 155 -26.52 9.67 4.75
N ALA A 156 -25.51 10.48 4.41
CA ALA A 156 -24.34 10.01 3.67
C ALA A 156 -23.44 9.09 4.51
N VAL A 157 -23.34 9.34 5.81
CA VAL A 157 -22.62 8.46 6.77
C VAL A 157 -23.42 7.15 6.97
N LYS A 158 -24.73 7.22 7.14
CA LYS A 158 -25.61 6.04 7.22
C LYS A 158 -25.54 5.18 5.96
N ALA A 159 -25.47 5.80 4.78
CA ALA A 159 -25.32 5.08 3.52
C ALA A 159 -24.00 4.30 3.47
N TYR A 160 -22.90 4.89 3.94
CA TYR A 160 -21.65 4.19 4.05
C TYR A 160 -21.73 3.00 5.02
N TRP A 161 -22.35 3.21 6.19
CA TRP A 161 -22.58 2.13 7.16
C TRP A 161 -23.48 1.02 6.61
N GLU A 162 -24.59 1.35 5.93
CA GLU A 162 -25.50 0.36 5.33
C GLU A 162 -24.75 -0.60 4.39
N ILE A 163 -23.78 -0.08 3.64
CA ILE A 163 -22.96 -0.87 2.72
C ILE A 163 -22.00 -1.79 3.47
N TYR A 164 -21.41 -1.34 4.57
CA TYR A 164 -20.34 -2.05 5.27
C TYR A 164 -20.77 -2.88 6.47
N LYS A 165 -21.91 -2.58 7.12
CA LYS A 165 -22.35 -3.20 8.38
C LYS A 165 -22.55 -4.72 8.32
N GLY A 166 -22.81 -5.27 7.15
CA GLY A 166 -22.98 -6.71 6.94
C GLY A 166 -21.72 -7.43 6.51
N GLY A 167 -20.58 -6.75 6.47
CA GLY A 167 -19.32 -7.32 6.04
C GLY A 167 -19.42 -8.00 4.67
N GLY A 168 -18.75 -9.14 4.50
CA GLY A 168 -18.74 -9.91 3.25
C GLY A 168 -20.11 -10.50 2.85
N ASP A 169 -21.03 -10.62 3.78
CA ASP A 169 -22.38 -11.18 3.54
C ASP A 169 -23.43 -10.11 3.20
N SER A 170 -23.03 -8.83 3.12
CA SER A 170 -23.92 -7.68 2.88
C SER A 170 -24.62 -7.69 1.52
N GLY A 171 -24.08 -8.44 0.55
CA GLY A 171 -24.52 -8.45 -0.86
C GLY A 171 -23.98 -7.28 -1.68
N TYR A 172 -23.14 -6.44 -1.08
CA TYR A 172 -22.31 -5.47 -1.78
C TYR A 172 -20.93 -6.09 -2.08
N ASN A 173 -20.38 -5.82 -3.25
CA ASN A 173 -19.06 -6.34 -3.65
C ASN A 173 -17.92 -5.53 -3.03
N ILE A 174 -17.89 -5.46 -1.70
CA ILE A 174 -16.93 -4.66 -0.93
C ILE A 174 -15.72 -5.46 -0.44
N ILE A 175 -14.70 -4.74 -0.02
CA ILE A 175 -13.68 -5.25 0.91
C ILE A 175 -14.21 -4.95 2.32
N PRO A 176 -14.49 -5.97 3.17
CA PRO A 176 -15.02 -5.75 4.51
C PRO A 176 -14.15 -4.81 5.35
N ASN A 177 -14.80 -3.99 6.15
CA ASN A 177 -14.13 -3.08 7.08
C ASN A 177 -14.61 -3.36 8.51
N PRO A 178 -13.83 -4.06 9.33
CA PRO A 178 -14.24 -4.48 10.67
C PRO A 178 -14.66 -3.34 11.60
N SER A 179 -14.13 -2.13 11.41
CA SER A 179 -14.50 -0.99 12.24
C SER A 179 -15.97 -0.56 12.04
N TRP A 180 -16.49 -0.72 10.80
CA TRP A 180 -17.88 -0.38 10.48
C TRP A 180 -18.85 -1.50 10.86
N GLU A 181 -18.39 -2.72 10.97
CA GLU A 181 -19.16 -3.85 11.45
C GLU A 181 -19.45 -3.74 12.96
N GLN A 182 -18.65 -2.97 13.70
CA GLN A 182 -18.83 -2.71 15.14
C GLN A 182 -19.80 -1.56 15.45
N MET A 183 -20.32 -0.86 14.45
CA MET A 183 -21.23 0.27 14.67
C MET A 183 -22.65 -0.25 14.95
N GLU A 184 -23.28 0.27 16.02
CA GLU A 184 -24.62 -0.10 16.47
C GLU A 184 -25.66 0.92 16.01
N SER A 185 -25.34 2.21 16.10
CA SER A 185 -26.27 3.27 15.67
C SER A 185 -25.53 4.48 15.12
N ILE A 186 -26.19 5.20 14.21
CA ILE A 186 -25.74 6.49 13.65
C ILE A 186 -26.93 7.43 13.66
N GLU A 187 -26.78 8.58 14.33
CA GLU A 187 -27.88 9.53 14.52
C GLU A 187 -27.37 10.99 14.43
N ALA A 188 -28.33 11.88 14.14
CA ALA A 188 -28.10 13.32 14.21
C ALA A 188 -28.24 13.79 15.65
N VAL A 189 -27.30 14.58 16.14
CA VAL A 189 -27.34 15.18 17.48
C VAL A 189 -28.31 16.38 17.46
N ASP A 190 -29.26 16.40 18.37
CA ASP A 190 -30.27 17.48 18.52
C ASP A 190 -30.99 17.86 17.22
N GLY A 191 -31.10 16.91 16.29
CA GLY A 191 -31.74 17.14 14.98
C GLY A 191 -30.88 17.88 13.95
N ASP A 192 -29.64 18.23 14.29
CA ASP A 192 -28.67 18.80 13.34
C ASP A 192 -28.08 17.69 12.46
N LYS A 193 -28.50 17.64 11.19
CA LYS A 193 -28.05 16.63 10.24
C LYS A 193 -26.54 16.66 9.93
N PHE A 194 -25.84 17.73 10.25
CA PHE A 194 -24.39 17.84 10.09
C PHE A 194 -23.62 17.49 11.37
N HIS A 195 -24.31 17.28 12.49
CA HIS A 195 -23.72 16.83 13.73
C HIS A 195 -24.07 15.37 13.97
N VAL A 196 -23.08 14.49 13.78
CA VAL A 196 -23.28 13.02 13.76
C VAL A 196 -22.73 12.42 15.05
N LYS A 197 -23.52 11.50 15.62
CA LYS A 197 -23.11 10.63 16.71
C LYS A 197 -23.23 9.17 16.30
N ILE A 198 -22.17 8.40 16.52
CA ILE A 198 -22.10 6.96 16.29
C ILE A 198 -21.89 6.27 17.63
N THR A 199 -22.63 5.20 17.89
CA THR A 199 -22.42 4.31 19.02
C THR A 199 -21.89 2.98 18.53
N LEU A 200 -20.86 2.43 19.17
CA LEU A 200 -20.27 1.14 18.85
C LEU A 200 -20.77 0.04 19.79
N SER A 201 -21.05 -1.12 19.25
CA SER A 201 -21.39 -2.33 19.99
C SER A 201 -20.20 -2.88 20.80
N THR A 202 -19.00 -2.65 20.27
CA THR A 202 -17.73 -3.04 20.90
C THR A 202 -16.69 -1.94 20.65
N PRO A 203 -15.94 -1.51 21.67
CA PRO A 203 -14.89 -0.51 21.50
C PRO A 203 -13.84 -0.92 20.47
N TYR A 204 -13.45 0.02 19.61
CA TYR A 204 -12.45 -0.15 18.56
C TYR A 204 -11.48 1.05 18.53
N TYR A 205 -10.21 0.82 18.86
CA TYR A 205 -9.23 1.89 19.06
C TYR A 205 -8.11 1.95 18.02
N LEU A 206 -8.19 1.16 16.93
CA LEU A 206 -7.15 1.14 15.90
C LEU A 206 -7.21 2.33 14.93
N SER A 207 -8.33 3.05 14.88
CA SER A 207 -8.55 4.13 13.93
C SER A 207 -8.82 5.45 14.62
N ASP A 208 -8.00 6.48 14.32
CA ASP A 208 -8.19 7.84 14.85
C ASP A 208 -9.30 8.60 14.11
N ASP A 209 -9.70 8.12 12.94
CA ASP A 209 -10.76 8.67 12.08
C ASP A 209 -12.02 7.81 12.06
N LEU A 210 -12.22 7.04 13.09
CA LEU A 210 -13.36 6.12 13.19
C LEU A 210 -14.68 6.82 12.88
N GLY A 211 -15.47 6.23 11.97
CA GLY A 211 -16.79 6.75 11.61
C GLY A 211 -16.78 7.93 10.62
N THR A 212 -15.63 8.49 10.27
CA THR A 212 -15.54 9.71 9.44
C THR A 212 -15.48 9.45 7.94
N PHE A 213 -16.23 8.49 7.46
CA PHE A 213 -16.43 8.21 6.03
C PHE A 213 -17.88 8.39 5.64
N ALA A 214 -18.12 8.75 4.39
CA ALA A 214 -19.45 8.94 3.85
C ALA A 214 -19.50 8.53 2.38
N THR A 215 -20.67 8.19 1.89
CA THR A 215 -20.91 7.97 0.46
C THR A 215 -22.27 8.50 0.06
N HIS A 216 -22.51 8.67 -1.25
CA HIS A 216 -23.77 9.19 -1.73
C HIS A 216 -24.91 8.23 -1.37
N PRO A 217 -26.06 8.72 -0.81
CA PRO A 217 -27.16 7.86 -0.37
C PRO A 217 -27.76 6.96 -1.47
N ALA A 218 -27.67 7.36 -2.75
CA ALA A 218 -28.12 6.51 -3.86
C ALA A 218 -27.35 5.19 -3.97
N LEU A 219 -26.11 5.09 -3.41
CA LEU A 219 -25.27 3.91 -3.51
C LEU A 219 -25.71 2.76 -2.59
N VAL A 220 -26.73 2.95 -1.77
CA VAL A 220 -27.39 1.83 -1.05
C VAL A 220 -28.17 0.91 -2.00
N ASP A 221 -28.45 1.34 -3.23
CA ASP A 221 -28.93 0.44 -4.29
C ASP A 221 -27.81 -0.51 -4.70
N LYS A 222 -27.94 -1.79 -4.35
CA LYS A 222 -26.93 -2.82 -4.59
C LYS A 222 -26.56 -2.98 -6.06
N LYS A 223 -27.51 -2.84 -6.97
CA LYS A 223 -27.25 -2.96 -8.40
C LYS A 223 -26.43 -1.78 -8.91
N LEU A 224 -26.81 -0.57 -8.50
CA LEU A 224 -26.04 0.63 -8.83
C LEU A 224 -24.61 0.53 -8.25
N PHE A 225 -24.48 0.11 -6.98
CA PHE A 225 -23.21 -0.03 -6.31
C PHE A 225 -22.29 -1.06 -6.99
N ASN A 226 -22.79 -2.27 -7.26
CA ASN A 226 -22.00 -3.38 -7.77
C ASN A 226 -21.69 -3.27 -9.27
N ASP A 227 -22.62 -2.74 -10.08
CA ASP A 227 -22.57 -2.82 -11.55
C ASP A 227 -22.59 -1.46 -12.24
N GLY A 228 -23.08 -0.41 -11.55
CA GLY A 228 -23.38 0.88 -12.20
C GLY A 228 -22.15 1.66 -12.65
N PHE A 229 -20.99 1.35 -12.10
CA PHE A 229 -19.74 2.05 -12.37
C PHE A 229 -18.82 1.32 -13.38
N VAL A 230 -19.25 0.17 -13.91
CA VAL A 230 -18.43 -0.58 -14.87
C VAL A 230 -18.38 0.15 -16.21
N ASP A 231 -17.16 0.49 -16.66
CA ASP A 231 -16.84 1.32 -17.83
C ASP A 231 -17.51 2.72 -17.86
N LYS A 232 -18.04 3.15 -16.72
CA LYS A 232 -18.78 4.40 -16.60
C LYS A 232 -18.45 5.13 -15.31
N PRO A 233 -17.66 6.21 -15.33
CA PRO A 233 -17.48 7.06 -14.17
C PRO A 233 -18.80 7.78 -13.83
N MET A 234 -19.39 7.43 -12.70
CA MET A 234 -20.63 8.04 -12.20
C MET A 234 -20.28 9.18 -11.26
N ASP A 235 -19.56 10.17 -11.77
CA ASP A 235 -18.93 11.24 -10.98
C ASP A 235 -19.93 12.16 -10.26
N GLN A 236 -21.22 12.17 -10.64
CA GLN A 236 -22.26 12.86 -9.89
C GLN A 236 -22.36 12.41 -8.43
N TYR A 237 -21.96 11.18 -8.11
CA TYR A 237 -21.98 10.62 -6.75
C TYR A 237 -20.65 10.82 -6.00
N TRP A 238 -19.69 11.52 -6.59
CA TRP A 238 -18.41 11.79 -5.98
C TRP A 238 -18.32 13.22 -5.42
N ALA A 239 -17.28 13.52 -4.64
CA ALA A 239 -17.17 14.79 -3.93
C ALA A 239 -15.69 15.14 -3.70
N GLY A 240 -14.97 15.50 -4.74
CA GLY A 240 -13.55 15.86 -4.67
C GLY A 240 -13.26 17.22 -5.31
N PRO A 241 -12.02 17.71 -5.20
CA PRO A 241 -11.61 18.95 -5.86
C PRO A 241 -11.58 18.87 -7.38
N PHE A 242 -11.51 17.65 -7.93
CA PHE A 242 -11.62 17.39 -9.36
C PHE A 242 -12.83 16.52 -9.67
N LYS A 243 -13.28 16.57 -10.91
CA LYS A 243 -14.31 15.71 -11.48
C LYS A 243 -13.86 15.15 -12.81
N VAL A 244 -14.47 14.03 -13.24
CA VAL A 244 -14.18 13.47 -14.57
C VAL A 244 -14.79 14.34 -15.65
N SER A 245 -13.97 14.89 -16.52
CA SER A 245 -14.41 15.64 -17.69
C SER A 245 -14.48 14.80 -18.95
N ASN A 246 -13.69 13.72 -19.03
CA ASN A 246 -13.73 12.77 -20.15
C ASN A 246 -13.19 11.41 -19.75
N TRP A 247 -13.83 10.34 -20.23
CA TRP A 247 -13.33 8.97 -20.18
C TRP A 247 -13.32 8.37 -21.58
N ASN A 248 -12.14 8.04 -22.09
CA ASN A 248 -11.97 7.32 -23.35
C ASN A 248 -11.61 5.88 -23.05
N SER A 249 -12.61 5.00 -23.10
CA SER A 249 -12.46 3.59 -22.75
C SER A 249 -11.61 2.81 -23.75
N SER A 250 -11.58 3.23 -25.02
CA SER A 250 -10.78 2.56 -26.06
C SER A 250 -9.28 2.88 -25.95
N GLU A 251 -8.94 4.10 -25.57
CA GLU A 251 -7.53 4.54 -25.38
C GLU A 251 -7.07 4.38 -23.93
N LYS A 252 -7.97 4.04 -23.02
CA LYS A 252 -7.72 3.98 -21.59
C LYS A 252 -7.12 5.29 -21.06
N VAL A 253 -7.79 6.40 -21.37
CA VAL A 253 -7.43 7.76 -20.94
C VAL A 253 -8.57 8.38 -20.15
N ILE A 254 -8.27 8.82 -18.92
CA ILE A 254 -9.19 9.62 -18.11
C ILE A 254 -8.66 11.04 -17.96
N THR A 255 -9.52 12.02 -18.16
CA THR A 255 -9.22 13.44 -17.97
C THR A 255 -10.06 13.99 -16.83
N LEU A 256 -9.38 14.60 -15.88
CA LEU A 256 -10.01 15.29 -14.75
C LEU A 256 -9.91 16.79 -14.97
N ALA A 257 -10.94 17.52 -14.56
CA ALA A 257 -11.00 18.99 -14.55
C ALA A 257 -11.39 19.47 -13.14
N PRO A 258 -11.10 20.72 -12.78
CA PRO A 258 -11.56 21.30 -11.52
C PRO A 258 -13.06 21.13 -11.35
N ASN A 259 -13.47 20.75 -10.15
CA ASN A 259 -14.86 20.60 -9.80
C ASN A 259 -15.43 21.97 -9.39
N ASP A 260 -16.41 22.47 -10.14
CA ASP A 260 -17.09 23.73 -9.89
C ASP A 260 -17.94 23.72 -8.60
N LYS A 261 -18.30 22.53 -8.10
CA LYS A 261 -19.00 22.34 -6.83
C LYS A 261 -18.05 22.26 -5.63
N TRP A 262 -16.73 22.17 -5.86
CA TRP A 262 -15.77 22.07 -4.76
C TRP A 262 -15.82 23.29 -3.85
N TRP A 263 -16.16 23.07 -2.57
CA TRP A 263 -16.31 24.10 -1.54
C TRP A 263 -15.05 24.39 -0.75
N GLY A 264 -14.03 23.51 -0.81
CA GLY A 264 -12.81 23.63 -0.02
C GLY A 264 -12.12 25.00 -0.15
N GLU A 265 -11.38 25.39 0.88
CA GLU A 265 -10.70 26.68 0.97
C GLU A 265 -9.75 26.89 -0.21
N LYS A 266 -8.94 25.87 -0.51
CA LYS A 266 -8.04 25.91 -1.68
C LYS A 266 -8.74 25.30 -2.89
N LYS A 267 -8.60 25.98 -4.01
CA LYS A 267 -9.11 25.51 -5.31
C LYS A 267 -8.00 24.81 -6.10
N PRO A 268 -8.31 23.81 -6.94
CA PRO A 268 -7.32 23.21 -7.83
C PRO A 268 -6.55 24.27 -8.63
N LEU A 269 -5.23 24.14 -8.67
CA LEU A 269 -4.38 25.00 -9.48
C LEU A 269 -4.34 24.55 -10.94
N LEU A 270 -4.34 23.24 -11.17
CA LEU A 270 -4.27 22.64 -12.50
C LEU A 270 -5.61 22.78 -13.24
N GLU A 271 -5.55 23.06 -14.53
CA GLU A 271 -6.71 23.08 -15.43
C GLU A 271 -7.17 21.66 -15.79
N LYS A 272 -6.21 20.72 -15.92
CA LYS A 272 -6.49 19.30 -16.20
C LYS A 272 -5.45 18.39 -15.58
N ILE A 273 -5.89 17.20 -15.20
CA ILE A 273 -5.03 16.05 -14.93
C ILE A 273 -5.42 14.96 -15.92
N ILE A 274 -4.46 14.47 -16.70
CA ILE A 274 -4.68 13.46 -17.73
C ILE A 274 -3.91 12.21 -17.35
N TRP A 275 -4.64 11.13 -17.08
CA TRP A 275 -4.05 9.83 -16.83
C TRP A 275 -4.23 8.91 -18.02
N ARG A 276 -3.16 8.24 -18.42
CA ARG A 276 -3.16 7.24 -19.50
C ARG A 276 -2.66 5.92 -18.98
N GLN A 277 -3.35 4.83 -19.33
CA GLN A 277 -2.85 3.50 -19.07
C GLN A 277 -1.71 3.17 -20.03
N MET A 278 -0.55 2.72 -19.50
CA MET A 278 0.56 2.23 -20.31
C MET A 278 1.49 1.34 -19.50
N GLY A 279 2.13 0.38 -20.19
CA GLY A 279 3.18 -0.44 -19.62
C GLY A 279 4.51 0.30 -19.48
N ILE A 280 5.44 -0.28 -18.74
CA ILE A 280 6.71 0.36 -18.33
C ILE A 280 7.59 0.81 -19.51
N ASP A 281 7.66 0.04 -20.60
CA ASP A 281 8.46 0.41 -21.78
C ASP A 281 7.85 1.60 -22.51
N SER A 282 6.52 1.63 -22.66
CA SER A 282 5.79 2.75 -23.23
C SER A 282 5.92 4.00 -22.35
N LEU A 283 5.89 3.83 -21.02
CA LEU A 283 6.10 4.93 -20.06
C LEU A 283 7.48 5.58 -20.26
N ARG A 284 8.55 4.77 -20.38
CA ARG A 284 9.91 5.28 -20.63
C ARG A 284 9.98 6.09 -21.92
N ALA A 285 9.41 5.56 -23.00
CA ALA A 285 9.38 6.22 -24.30
C ALA A 285 8.56 7.53 -24.24
N ALA A 286 7.35 7.48 -23.68
CA ALA A 286 6.46 8.64 -23.57
C ALA A 286 7.06 9.75 -22.71
N PHE A 287 7.72 9.44 -21.60
CA PHE A 287 8.41 10.44 -20.79
C PHE A 287 9.59 11.08 -21.57
N LYS A 288 10.42 10.28 -22.23
CA LYS A 288 11.52 10.77 -23.07
C LYS A 288 11.06 11.68 -24.20
N ASN A 289 9.91 11.39 -24.78
CA ASN A 289 9.31 12.19 -25.86
C ASN A 289 8.58 13.45 -25.33
N GLY A 290 8.51 13.65 -24.00
CA GLY A 290 7.81 14.77 -23.39
C GLY A 290 6.28 14.66 -23.37
N GLU A 291 5.74 13.47 -23.66
CA GLU A 291 4.31 13.15 -23.64
C GLU A 291 3.75 13.05 -22.22
N LEU A 292 4.62 12.74 -21.25
CA LEU A 292 4.32 12.73 -19.80
C LEU A 292 5.08 13.86 -19.09
N ASP A 293 4.48 14.36 -18.02
CA ASP A 293 5.09 15.38 -17.16
C ASP A 293 5.76 14.76 -15.93
N ALA A 294 5.32 13.57 -15.54
CA ALA A 294 5.94 12.77 -14.49
C ALA A 294 5.78 11.28 -14.76
N ALA A 295 6.75 10.50 -14.24
CA ALA A 295 6.78 9.05 -14.30
C ALA A 295 7.37 8.49 -12.98
N GLY A 296 6.58 7.69 -12.25
CA GLY A 296 7.05 6.96 -11.07
C GLY A 296 7.75 5.66 -11.48
N PHE A 297 8.80 5.28 -10.77
CA PHE A 297 9.53 4.03 -11.01
C PHE A 297 10.35 3.59 -9.79
N THR A 298 10.79 2.32 -9.81
CA THR A 298 11.63 1.74 -8.75
C THR A 298 12.85 1.00 -9.32
N ASP A 299 12.99 0.94 -10.65
CA ASP A 299 13.99 0.13 -11.33
C ASP A 299 15.15 0.94 -11.95
N ALA A 300 16.34 0.33 -11.98
CA ALA A 300 17.54 0.95 -12.52
C ALA A 300 17.50 1.20 -14.04
N ALA A 301 16.75 0.40 -14.79
CA ALA A 301 16.64 0.58 -16.24
C ALA A 301 15.86 1.83 -16.58
N THR A 302 14.74 2.07 -15.89
CA THR A 302 13.96 3.31 -16.03
C THR A 302 14.80 4.52 -15.57
N TYR A 303 15.48 4.41 -14.41
CA TYR A 303 16.40 5.44 -13.95
C TYR A 303 17.41 5.85 -15.05
N SER A 304 18.11 4.86 -15.60
CA SER A 304 19.11 5.09 -16.65
C SER A 304 18.51 5.69 -17.93
N ALA A 305 17.26 5.31 -18.26
CA ALA A 305 16.58 5.79 -19.45
C ALA A 305 16.12 7.25 -19.36
N VAL A 306 15.76 7.73 -18.16
CA VAL A 306 15.18 9.07 -17.96
C VAL A 306 16.15 10.08 -17.34
N LYS A 307 17.29 9.62 -16.83
CA LYS A 307 18.33 10.46 -16.24
C LYS A 307 18.89 11.46 -17.25
N GLY A 308 19.07 12.70 -16.81
CA GLY A 308 19.79 13.74 -17.55
C GLY A 308 19.02 14.37 -18.72
N GLN A 309 17.70 14.21 -18.81
CA GLN A 309 16.89 14.91 -19.79
C GLN A 309 16.77 16.39 -19.42
N ASN A 310 16.88 17.26 -20.43
CA ASN A 310 16.76 18.71 -20.23
C ASN A 310 15.36 19.09 -19.71
N GLY A 311 15.33 19.95 -18.68
CA GLY A 311 14.08 20.45 -18.08
C GLY A 311 13.36 19.41 -17.21
N THR A 312 14.04 18.32 -16.88
CA THR A 312 13.55 17.27 -15.98
C THR A 312 14.51 17.01 -14.84
N GLU A 313 14.01 16.42 -13.77
CA GLU A 313 14.80 15.96 -12.64
C GLU A 313 14.26 14.64 -12.10
N ILE A 314 15.09 13.89 -11.39
CA ILE A 314 14.66 12.71 -10.64
C ILE A 314 14.50 13.11 -9.19
N ARG A 315 13.32 12.90 -8.65
CA ARG A 315 12.98 13.11 -7.25
C ARG A 315 12.95 11.77 -6.54
N SER A 316 13.60 11.70 -5.40
CA SER A 316 13.69 10.50 -4.60
C SER A 316 13.10 10.70 -3.21
N GLY A 317 12.72 9.61 -2.60
CA GLY A 317 12.28 9.50 -1.23
C GLY A 317 12.24 8.04 -0.83
N GLN A 318 12.03 7.78 0.44
CA GLN A 318 11.86 6.41 0.92
C GLN A 318 10.50 5.85 0.50
N ASN A 319 10.44 4.56 0.20
CA ASN A 319 9.20 3.83 -0.05
C ASN A 319 8.65 3.27 1.28
N THR A 320 7.35 3.05 1.35
CA THR A 320 6.68 2.34 2.45
C THR A 320 6.48 0.85 2.17
N GLY A 321 6.95 0.35 1.02
CA GLY A 321 6.86 -1.07 0.67
C GLY A 321 7.95 -1.90 1.31
N VAL A 322 7.60 -3.06 1.87
CA VAL A 322 8.54 -4.07 2.38
C VAL A 322 8.52 -5.28 1.48
N GLN A 323 9.65 -5.56 0.83
CA GLN A 323 9.85 -6.81 0.09
C GLN A 323 10.08 -7.95 1.08
N ASN A 324 9.47 -9.09 0.81
CA ASN A 324 9.55 -10.23 1.71
C ASN A 324 9.54 -11.57 0.96
N LEU A 325 10.06 -12.59 1.64
CA LEU A 325 9.85 -13.98 1.28
C LEU A 325 8.59 -14.44 2.00
N GLN A 326 7.58 -14.90 1.25
CA GLN A 326 6.27 -15.27 1.79
C GLN A 326 5.97 -16.74 1.58
N PHE A 327 5.83 -17.49 2.67
CA PHE A 327 5.45 -18.90 2.64
C PHE A 327 3.94 -19.11 2.64
N ASN A 328 3.50 -20.15 1.97
CA ASN A 328 2.21 -20.76 2.24
C ASN A 328 2.38 -21.93 3.24
N ALA A 329 2.03 -21.70 4.49
CA ALA A 329 2.23 -22.66 5.55
C ALA A 329 1.29 -23.88 5.48
N THR A 330 0.24 -23.85 4.62
CA THR A 330 -0.58 -25.04 4.33
C THR A 330 0.10 -26.00 3.35
N ARG A 331 1.09 -25.53 2.59
CA ARG A 331 1.84 -26.33 1.62
C ARG A 331 3.24 -26.70 2.15
N VAL A 332 3.98 -25.74 2.67
CA VAL A 332 5.24 -25.97 3.40
C VAL A 332 4.89 -26.10 4.89
N THR A 333 4.32 -27.26 5.28
CA THR A 333 3.72 -27.47 6.60
C THR A 333 4.73 -27.56 7.73
N ASP A 334 5.98 -27.97 7.45
CA ASP A 334 7.01 -28.11 8.48
C ASP A 334 7.59 -26.73 8.87
N LEU A 335 7.32 -26.32 10.11
CA LEU A 335 7.80 -25.06 10.68
C LEU A 335 9.34 -24.98 10.69
N ALA A 336 10.02 -26.11 10.95
CA ALA A 336 11.48 -26.12 11.00
C ALA A 336 12.10 -25.77 9.63
N VAL A 337 11.51 -26.23 8.53
CA VAL A 337 11.95 -25.88 7.17
C VAL A 337 11.78 -24.39 6.91
N ARG A 338 10.64 -23.79 7.29
CA ARG A 338 10.40 -22.35 7.12
C ARG A 338 11.36 -21.51 7.97
N ARG A 339 11.54 -21.86 9.26
CA ARG A 339 12.49 -21.18 10.15
C ARG A 339 13.94 -21.31 9.69
N ALA A 340 14.34 -22.50 9.23
CA ALA A 340 15.68 -22.71 8.68
C ALA A 340 15.89 -21.88 7.40
N ALA A 341 14.88 -21.76 6.55
CA ALA A 341 14.96 -20.89 5.38
C ALA A 341 15.12 -19.41 5.80
N PHE A 342 14.41 -18.95 6.82
CA PHE A 342 14.57 -17.59 7.35
C PHE A 342 15.98 -17.33 7.87
N ALA A 343 16.54 -18.29 8.61
CA ALA A 343 17.91 -18.19 9.13
C ALA A 343 18.95 -18.21 8.00
N ALA A 344 18.77 -19.02 6.98
CA ALA A 344 19.73 -19.20 5.89
C ALA A 344 19.83 -17.99 4.94
N VAL A 345 18.76 -17.19 4.81
CA VAL A 345 18.70 -16.08 3.85
C VAL A 345 19.45 -14.86 4.38
N ASP A 346 20.54 -14.49 3.70
CA ASP A 346 21.21 -13.21 3.88
C ASP A 346 20.41 -12.11 3.15
N ARG A 347 19.62 -11.39 3.92
CA ARG A 347 18.69 -10.36 3.43
C ARG A 347 19.45 -9.19 2.78
N SER A 348 20.65 -8.86 3.28
CA SER A 348 21.46 -7.75 2.73
C SER A 348 21.86 -7.99 1.28
N GLN A 349 22.20 -9.24 0.94
CA GLN A 349 22.52 -9.60 -0.43
C GLN A 349 21.30 -9.51 -1.38
N LEU A 350 20.07 -9.70 -0.88
CA LEU A 350 18.86 -9.51 -1.68
C LEU A 350 18.56 -8.02 -1.91
N ALA A 351 18.79 -7.17 -0.90
CA ALA A 351 18.70 -5.73 -1.04
C ALA A 351 19.72 -5.21 -2.07
N ASP A 352 20.97 -5.69 -2.00
CA ASP A 352 22.03 -5.35 -2.95
C ASP A 352 21.66 -5.68 -4.41
N VAL A 353 21.10 -6.86 -4.66
CA VAL A 353 20.61 -7.24 -6.00
C VAL A 353 19.63 -6.21 -6.55
N THR A 354 18.79 -5.63 -5.69
CA THR A 354 17.75 -4.70 -6.11
C THR A 354 18.26 -3.26 -6.25
N PHE A 355 19.05 -2.78 -5.29
CA PHE A 355 19.27 -1.34 -5.09
C PHE A 355 20.71 -0.87 -5.30
N LYS A 356 21.70 -1.78 -5.35
CA LYS A 356 23.10 -1.39 -5.52
C LYS A 356 23.36 -0.53 -6.78
N GLN A 357 22.68 -0.84 -7.87
CA GLN A 357 22.85 -0.11 -9.14
C GLN A 357 22.29 1.32 -9.11
N VAL A 358 21.33 1.60 -8.22
CA VAL A 358 20.78 2.94 -8.02
C VAL A 358 21.41 3.68 -6.85
N GLY A 359 22.41 3.07 -6.17
CA GLY A 359 23.16 3.68 -5.08
C GLY A 359 22.36 3.90 -3.81
N TRP A 360 21.26 3.15 -3.63
CA TRP A 360 20.44 3.23 -2.42
C TRP A 360 20.98 2.34 -1.31
N GLU A 361 21.15 2.93 -0.13
CA GLU A 361 21.54 2.23 1.10
C GLU A 361 20.44 2.47 2.15
N GLU A 362 20.01 1.41 2.82
CA GLU A 362 18.98 1.48 3.84
C GLU A 362 19.25 0.53 5.01
N PRO A 363 18.74 0.82 6.23
CA PRO A 363 18.66 -0.17 7.29
C PRO A 363 17.80 -1.36 6.83
N MET A 364 18.26 -2.58 7.13
CA MET A 364 17.47 -3.78 6.80
C MET A 364 16.14 -3.76 7.56
N PRO A 365 15.00 -3.93 6.89
CA PRO A 365 13.71 -3.99 7.57
C PRO A 365 13.62 -5.28 8.39
N GLY A 366 13.31 -5.16 9.66
CA GLY A 366 13.13 -6.28 10.58
C GLY A 366 11.67 -6.53 10.95
N SER A 367 10.75 -5.85 10.29
CA SER A 367 9.31 -5.91 10.54
C SER A 367 8.52 -5.79 9.25
N MET A 368 7.37 -6.48 9.20
CA MET A 368 6.31 -6.28 8.19
C MET A 368 5.30 -5.21 8.63
N LEU A 369 5.36 -4.76 9.88
CA LEU A 369 4.37 -3.86 10.48
C LEU A 369 4.82 -2.41 10.48
N ALA A 370 6.13 -2.17 10.53
CA ALA A 370 6.70 -0.83 10.65
C ALA A 370 7.99 -0.69 9.84
N MET A 371 8.23 0.51 9.34
CA MET A 371 9.50 0.92 8.75
C MET A 371 10.50 1.28 9.84
N PRO A 372 11.83 1.15 9.59
CA PRO A 372 12.87 1.48 10.58
C PRO A 372 12.79 2.90 11.17
N PHE A 373 12.16 3.85 10.47
CA PHE A 373 11.99 5.23 10.92
C PHE A 373 10.70 5.50 11.71
N GLN A 374 9.76 4.55 11.75
CA GLN A 374 8.49 4.73 12.47
C GLN A 374 8.65 4.55 13.97
N LYS A 375 7.88 5.32 14.74
CA LYS A 375 7.79 5.15 16.18
C LYS A 375 7.34 3.72 16.52
N GLY A 376 8.07 3.08 17.41
CA GLY A 376 7.76 1.72 17.87
C GLY A 376 8.28 0.60 16.98
N TYR A 377 9.03 0.92 15.93
CA TYR A 377 9.73 -0.10 15.14
C TYR A 377 10.65 -0.96 16.02
N GLU A 378 10.58 -2.25 15.86
CA GLU A 378 11.54 -3.23 16.38
C GLU A 378 11.98 -4.16 15.24
N ASP A 379 13.24 -4.57 15.26
CA ASP A 379 13.72 -5.66 14.39
C ASP A 379 13.34 -7.00 15.03
N ASN A 380 12.23 -7.55 14.57
CA ASN A 380 11.62 -8.77 15.08
C ASN A 380 12.14 -10.05 14.40
N VAL A 381 13.01 -9.91 13.38
CA VAL A 381 13.62 -11.06 12.71
C VAL A 381 14.63 -11.74 13.68
N PRO A 382 14.58 -13.09 13.78
CA PRO A 382 15.52 -13.85 14.62
C PRO A 382 16.98 -13.49 14.33
N LYS A 383 17.77 -13.31 15.38
CA LYS A 383 19.17 -12.86 15.26
C LYS A 383 20.12 -13.97 14.80
N ASP A 384 19.81 -15.22 15.14
CA ASP A 384 20.58 -16.37 14.68
C ASP A 384 20.36 -16.57 13.18
N SER A 385 21.41 -16.35 12.40
CA SER A 385 21.33 -16.35 10.94
C SER A 385 22.57 -17.02 10.31
N GLY A 386 22.44 -17.34 9.04
CA GLY A 386 23.44 -18.04 8.23
C GLY A 386 23.20 -19.54 8.13
N ALA A 387 23.99 -20.16 7.28
CA ALA A 387 23.81 -21.58 6.95
C ALA A 387 23.92 -22.51 8.18
N ASP A 388 24.78 -22.19 9.14
CA ASP A 388 24.98 -23.06 10.30
C ASP A 388 23.83 -22.95 11.30
N ALA A 389 23.24 -21.76 11.48
CA ALA A 389 22.02 -21.60 12.27
C ALA A 389 20.84 -22.37 11.62
N ALA A 390 20.70 -22.31 10.31
CA ALA A 390 19.68 -23.07 9.59
C ALA A 390 19.84 -24.60 9.74
N LYS A 391 21.08 -25.11 9.62
CA LYS A 391 21.39 -26.54 9.85
C LYS A 391 21.00 -26.97 11.27
N LYS A 392 21.38 -26.17 12.28
CA LYS A 392 21.04 -26.44 13.68
C LYS A 392 19.53 -26.53 13.87
N ILE A 393 18.75 -25.61 13.30
CA ILE A 393 17.27 -25.66 13.36
C ILE A 393 16.73 -26.98 12.78
N LEU A 394 17.26 -27.42 11.64
CA LEU A 394 16.85 -28.69 11.03
C LEU A 394 17.25 -29.90 11.86
N GLU A 395 18.46 -29.93 12.38
CA GLU A 395 18.97 -31.03 13.23
C GLU A 395 18.17 -31.16 14.53
N GLU A 396 17.88 -30.04 15.20
CA GLU A 396 17.02 -30.01 16.40
C GLU A 396 15.59 -30.50 16.11
N ALA A 397 15.10 -30.32 14.88
CA ALA A 397 13.82 -30.84 14.42
C ALA A 397 13.86 -32.31 13.95
N GLY A 398 15.02 -32.97 14.06
CA GLY A 398 15.20 -34.39 13.71
C GLY A 398 15.52 -34.65 12.22
N TYR A 399 15.94 -33.63 11.50
CA TYR A 399 16.48 -33.81 10.14
C TYR A 399 17.92 -34.31 10.19
N THR A 400 18.27 -35.18 9.27
CA THR A 400 19.63 -35.69 9.09
C THR A 400 20.14 -35.37 7.71
N LYS A 401 21.43 -35.11 7.56
CA LYS A 401 22.03 -34.81 6.27
C LYS A 401 22.12 -36.06 5.39
N SER A 402 21.62 -35.99 4.15
CA SER A 402 21.68 -37.03 3.14
C SER A 402 22.11 -36.43 1.80
N GLY A 403 23.37 -36.67 1.43
CA GLY A 403 24.00 -36.00 0.29
C GLY A 403 24.12 -34.48 0.52
N ASP A 404 23.63 -33.69 -0.40
CA ASP A 404 23.66 -32.22 -0.35
C ASP A 404 22.59 -31.64 0.59
N PHE A 405 21.51 -32.38 0.91
CA PHE A 405 20.32 -31.87 1.56
C PHE A 405 19.98 -32.60 2.85
N TYR A 406 19.25 -31.93 3.74
CA TYR A 406 18.67 -32.52 4.92
C TYR A 406 17.37 -33.28 4.60
N GLN A 407 17.14 -34.37 5.31
CA GLN A 407 15.95 -35.23 5.14
C GLN A 407 15.41 -35.66 6.51
N LYS A 408 14.09 -35.81 6.58
CA LYS A 408 13.35 -36.39 7.71
C LYS A 408 12.23 -37.27 7.18
N ASP A 409 12.11 -38.50 7.68
CA ASP A 409 11.09 -39.48 7.27
C ASP A 409 11.05 -39.68 5.74
N GLY A 410 12.21 -39.73 5.11
CA GLY A 410 12.36 -39.89 3.64
C GLY A 410 12.00 -38.65 2.82
N LYS A 411 11.62 -37.54 3.45
CA LYS A 411 11.31 -36.27 2.77
C LYS A 411 12.49 -35.30 2.87
N THR A 412 12.88 -34.73 1.73
CA THR A 412 13.91 -33.70 1.68
C THR A 412 13.37 -32.36 2.22
N ALA A 413 14.15 -31.70 3.06
CA ALA A 413 13.89 -30.30 3.42
C ALA A 413 13.94 -29.43 2.19
N GLY A 414 12.79 -28.89 1.74
CA GLY A 414 12.75 -28.11 0.52
C GLY A 414 11.35 -27.64 0.13
N PHE A 415 11.30 -26.74 -0.86
CA PHE A 415 10.08 -26.13 -1.39
C PHE A 415 10.35 -25.49 -2.75
N SER A 416 9.28 -25.08 -3.44
CA SER A 416 9.40 -24.25 -4.64
C SER A 416 9.27 -22.76 -4.27
N ILE A 417 9.99 -21.88 -5.01
CA ILE A 417 9.73 -20.45 -5.00
C ILE A 417 9.06 -20.07 -6.31
N THR A 418 7.83 -19.58 -6.20
CA THR A 418 7.10 -19.10 -7.36
C THR A 418 7.56 -17.67 -7.69
N THR A 419 7.98 -17.49 -8.94
CA THR A 419 8.33 -16.20 -9.55
C THR A 419 7.43 -15.93 -10.75
N PHE A 420 7.37 -14.69 -11.22
CA PHE A 420 6.49 -14.31 -12.32
C PHE A 420 7.25 -13.58 -13.41
N GLY A 421 7.01 -14.00 -14.66
CA GLY A 421 7.61 -13.37 -15.84
C GLY A 421 9.12 -13.63 -15.97
N SER A 422 9.77 -12.72 -16.67
CA SER A 422 11.19 -12.83 -17.01
C SER A 422 12.06 -11.69 -16.42
N ASP A 423 11.57 -11.03 -15.37
CA ASP A 423 12.32 -9.95 -14.71
C ASP A 423 13.68 -10.45 -14.18
N THR A 424 14.76 -9.83 -14.67
CA THR A 424 16.13 -10.23 -14.32
C THR A 424 16.48 -10.02 -12.87
N VAL A 425 15.91 -9.00 -12.21
CA VAL A 425 16.16 -8.72 -10.79
C VAL A 425 15.50 -9.79 -9.93
N THR A 426 14.27 -10.18 -10.27
CA THR A 426 13.57 -11.27 -9.58
C THR A 426 14.30 -12.60 -9.75
N GLN A 427 14.76 -12.91 -10.98
CA GLN A 427 15.53 -14.12 -11.23
C GLN A 427 16.89 -14.10 -10.49
N ALA A 428 17.57 -12.96 -10.43
CA ALA A 428 18.81 -12.83 -9.67
C ALA A 428 18.59 -12.99 -8.16
N LYS A 429 17.48 -12.48 -7.60
CA LYS A 429 17.09 -12.73 -6.20
C LYS A 429 16.85 -14.23 -5.96
N PHE A 430 16.07 -14.87 -6.84
CA PHE A 430 15.83 -16.31 -6.75
C PHE A 430 17.16 -17.10 -6.73
N GLN A 431 18.06 -16.87 -7.68
CA GLN A 431 19.37 -17.54 -7.73
C GLN A 431 20.21 -17.31 -6.45
N ARG A 432 20.14 -16.11 -5.90
CA ARG A 432 20.82 -15.80 -4.63
C ARG A 432 20.24 -16.59 -3.47
N ILE A 433 18.93 -16.65 -3.35
CA ILE A 433 18.22 -17.43 -2.32
C ILE A 433 18.52 -18.93 -2.50
N GLU A 434 18.44 -19.45 -3.71
CA GLU A 434 18.74 -20.85 -4.02
C GLU A 434 20.16 -21.24 -3.55
N GLN A 435 21.17 -20.38 -3.85
CA GLN A 435 22.54 -20.61 -3.42
C GLN A 435 22.68 -20.66 -1.90
N GLN A 436 22.04 -19.72 -1.17
CA GLN A 436 22.10 -19.64 0.28
C GLN A 436 21.40 -20.83 0.93
N LEU A 437 20.22 -21.21 0.45
CA LEU A 437 19.47 -22.35 0.97
C LEU A 437 20.16 -23.67 0.68
N LYS A 438 20.81 -23.83 -0.48
CA LYS A 438 21.64 -25.00 -0.78
C LYS A 438 22.82 -25.13 0.19
N GLN A 439 23.47 -24.04 0.58
CA GLN A 439 24.54 -24.05 1.60
C GLN A 439 24.03 -24.51 2.97
N ALA A 440 22.79 -24.21 3.28
CA ALA A 440 22.08 -24.68 4.47
C ALA A 440 21.54 -26.12 4.35
N GLY A 441 21.67 -26.74 3.19
CA GLY A 441 21.16 -28.09 2.93
C GLY A 441 19.64 -28.14 2.68
N ILE A 442 19.04 -27.04 2.23
CA ILE A 442 17.62 -26.95 1.85
C ILE A 442 17.52 -26.94 0.33
N LYS A 443 16.67 -27.80 -0.23
CA LYS A 443 16.44 -27.89 -1.67
C LYS A 443 15.39 -26.88 -2.11
N VAL A 444 15.73 -26.02 -3.07
CA VAL A 444 14.78 -25.06 -3.64
C VAL A 444 14.69 -25.24 -5.16
N THR A 445 13.51 -25.05 -5.71
CA THR A 445 13.25 -25.06 -7.15
C THR A 445 12.50 -23.80 -7.57
N ASN A 446 12.74 -23.31 -8.79
CA ASN A 446 11.98 -22.20 -9.34
C ASN A 446 10.69 -22.71 -10.01
N ASP A 447 9.55 -22.17 -9.57
CA ASP A 447 8.25 -22.30 -10.24
C ASP A 447 7.95 -20.97 -10.94
N ASN A 448 8.52 -20.78 -12.15
CA ASN A 448 8.33 -19.53 -12.88
C ASN A 448 7.02 -19.54 -13.66
N GLN A 449 6.09 -18.68 -13.29
CA GLN A 449 4.77 -18.53 -13.87
C GLN A 449 4.70 -17.33 -14.84
N PRO A 450 3.80 -17.36 -15.85
CA PRO A 450 3.47 -16.16 -16.61
C PRO A 450 2.99 -15.02 -15.70
N GLU A 451 3.33 -13.77 -16.03
CA GLU A 451 2.87 -12.58 -15.27
C GLU A 451 1.34 -12.52 -15.15
N SER A 452 0.62 -12.95 -16.19
CA SER A 452 -0.86 -12.99 -16.18
C SER A 452 -1.44 -13.89 -15.09
N ASN A 453 -0.68 -14.86 -14.58
CA ASN A 453 -1.12 -15.77 -13.53
C ASN A 453 -0.93 -15.19 -12.12
N PHE A 454 -0.29 -14.04 -11.98
CA PHE A 454 0.04 -13.44 -10.69
C PHE A 454 -1.19 -13.35 -9.76
N ASN A 455 -2.25 -12.68 -10.21
CA ASN A 455 -3.45 -12.49 -9.39
C ASN A 455 -4.14 -13.82 -8.99
N SER A 456 -4.17 -14.78 -9.89
CA SER A 456 -4.78 -16.09 -9.61
C SER A 456 -3.94 -16.91 -8.64
N VAL A 457 -2.62 -16.97 -8.84
CA VAL A 457 -1.71 -17.76 -8.00
C VAL A 457 -1.58 -17.16 -6.61
N VAL A 458 -1.39 -15.85 -6.51
CA VAL A 458 -1.27 -15.16 -5.21
C VAL A 458 -2.61 -15.13 -4.48
N GLY A 459 -3.69 -14.84 -5.18
CA GLY A 459 -5.03 -14.77 -4.59
C GLY A 459 -5.56 -16.10 -4.07
N THR A 460 -5.26 -17.20 -4.74
CA THR A 460 -5.60 -18.55 -4.28
C THR A 460 -4.51 -19.17 -3.40
N LYS A 461 -3.40 -18.46 -3.18
CA LYS A 461 -2.22 -18.96 -2.46
C LYS A 461 -1.70 -20.30 -3.03
N SER A 462 -1.68 -20.44 -4.34
CA SER A 462 -1.26 -21.68 -5.03
C SER A 462 0.25 -21.80 -5.20
N TYR A 463 1.03 -21.36 -4.20
CA TYR A 463 2.50 -21.40 -4.16
C TYR A 463 2.99 -22.05 -2.86
N ASP A 464 4.21 -22.58 -2.84
CA ASP A 464 4.88 -23.00 -1.61
C ASP A 464 5.52 -21.79 -0.92
N CYS A 465 6.26 -21.00 -1.67
CA CYS A 465 6.85 -19.74 -1.27
C CYS A 465 6.85 -18.78 -2.47
N THR A 466 6.81 -17.47 -2.23
CA THR A 466 6.93 -16.47 -3.30
C THR A 466 7.71 -15.25 -2.82
N LEU A 467 8.31 -14.52 -3.77
CA LEU A 467 8.83 -13.17 -3.53
C LEU A 467 7.66 -12.19 -3.63
N SER A 468 7.41 -11.47 -2.55
CA SER A 468 6.25 -10.57 -2.42
C SER A 468 6.68 -9.20 -1.91
N GLY A 469 5.75 -8.24 -1.90
CA GLY A 469 5.92 -6.92 -1.30
C GLY A 469 4.61 -6.40 -0.74
N TRP A 470 4.69 -5.74 0.42
CA TRP A 470 3.53 -5.17 1.11
C TRP A 470 3.83 -3.74 1.53
N ALA A 471 2.87 -2.84 1.41
CA ALA A 471 3.02 -1.52 1.99
C ALA A 471 2.75 -1.55 3.49
N VAL A 472 3.62 -0.91 4.23
CA VAL A 472 3.45 -0.67 5.66
C VAL A 472 2.52 0.53 5.84
N GLY A 473 1.56 0.40 6.73
CA GLY A 473 0.65 1.49 7.11
C GLY A 473 1.30 2.50 8.07
N ALA A 474 0.69 3.69 8.17
CA ALA A 474 1.11 4.68 9.14
C ALA A 474 0.91 4.18 10.59
N ASN A 475 -0.17 3.45 10.86
CA ASN A 475 -0.43 2.80 12.14
C ASN A 475 0.00 1.33 12.10
N MET A 476 1.18 1.02 12.68
CA MET A 476 1.68 -0.35 12.71
C MET A 476 0.78 -1.34 13.47
N ALA A 477 0.02 -0.85 14.44
CA ALA A 477 -0.83 -1.70 15.27
C ALA A 477 -2.10 -2.19 14.53
N ASP A 478 -2.47 -1.56 13.43
CA ASP A 478 -3.59 -2.00 12.57
C ASP A 478 -3.21 -3.21 11.69
N SER A 479 -1.93 -3.37 11.41
CA SER A 479 -1.44 -4.35 10.43
C SER A 479 -1.52 -5.83 10.86
N PRO A 480 -1.35 -6.22 12.15
CA PRO A 480 -1.33 -7.64 12.53
C PRO A 480 -2.56 -8.45 12.13
N GLN A 481 -3.75 -7.83 12.15
CA GLN A 481 -5.00 -8.47 11.73
C GLN A 481 -5.00 -8.91 10.26
N TYR A 482 -4.17 -8.29 9.43
CA TYR A 482 -4.08 -8.57 7.99
C TYR A 482 -2.97 -9.57 7.62
N PHE A 483 -2.07 -9.90 8.55
CA PHE A 483 -0.93 -10.77 8.28
C PHE A 483 -0.90 -12.04 9.13
N TYR A 484 -1.27 -11.96 10.40
CA TYR A 484 -0.80 -12.95 11.37
C TYR A 484 -1.87 -13.86 11.96
N THR A 485 -3.14 -13.61 11.72
CA THR A 485 -4.23 -14.45 12.23
C THR A 485 -4.37 -15.76 11.46
N LYS A 486 -4.92 -16.80 12.13
CA LYS A 486 -5.24 -18.08 11.50
C LYS A 486 -6.19 -17.93 10.32
N ASP A 487 -7.20 -17.09 10.48
CA ASP A 487 -8.20 -16.83 9.45
C ASP A 487 -7.56 -16.37 8.14
N ILE A 488 -6.62 -15.45 8.25
CA ILE A 488 -5.84 -14.93 7.15
C ILE A 488 -4.94 -15.99 6.51
N ASN A 489 -4.40 -16.89 7.30
CA ASN A 489 -3.43 -17.90 6.88
C ASN A 489 -4.06 -19.29 6.66
N ASN A 490 -5.33 -19.34 6.26
CA ASN A 490 -6.05 -20.56 5.90
C ASN A 490 -6.04 -21.62 7.05
N GLY A 491 -6.22 -21.17 8.28
CA GLY A 491 -6.24 -22.00 9.48
C GLY A 491 -4.87 -22.29 10.08
N VAL A 492 -3.78 -21.86 9.46
CA VAL A 492 -2.43 -22.00 10.03
C VAL A 492 -2.05 -20.79 10.86
N GLY A 493 -1.72 -21.01 12.12
CA GLY A 493 -1.36 -19.95 13.06
C GLY A 493 -1.27 -20.46 14.49
N ASP A 494 -1.38 -19.54 15.44
CA ASP A 494 -1.29 -19.81 16.88
C ASP A 494 -2.41 -19.07 17.62
N ASP A 495 -3.08 -19.75 18.57
CA ASP A 495 -4.21 -19.18 19.32
C ASP A 495 -3.82 -17.97 20.19
N GLU A 496 -2.55 -17.91 20.63
CA GLU A 496 -2.04 -16.78 21.40
C GLU A 496 -1.93 -15.55 20.51
N ILE A 497 -1.49 -15.72 19.25
CA ILE A 497 -1.42 -14.65 18.27
C ILE A 497 -2.81 -14.08 18.00
N ASP A 498 -3.81 -14.92 17.73
CA ASP A 498 -5.18 -14.48 17.48
C ASP A 498 -5.76 -13.68 18.66
N LYS A 499 -5.51 -14.16 19.91
CA LYS A 499 -5.92 -13.44 21.13
C LYS A 499 -5.23 -12.10 21.29
N LEU A 500 -3.93 -12.01 20.98
CA LEU A 500 -3.19 -10.75 21.05
C LEU A 500 -3.68 -9.76 19.99
N VAL A 501 -3.94 -10.22 18.76
CA VAL A 501 -4.49 -9.39 17.69
C VAL A 501 -5.85 -8.83 18.10
N ALA A 502 -6.75 -9.66 18.62
CA ALA A 502 -8.05 -9.20 19.13
C ALA A 502 -7.88 -8.18 20.28
N LYS A 503 -6.89 -8.37 21.16
CA LYS A 503 -6.60 -7.44 22.24
C LYS A 503 -6.12 -6.07 21.73
N ILE A 504 -5.37 -6.01 20.63
CA ILE A 504 -4.86 -4.75 20.08
C ILE A 504 -6.01 -3.79 19.77
N SER A 505 -7.04 -4.25 19.07
CA SER A 505 -8.19 -3.41 18.68
C SER A 505 -9.00 -2.90 19.89
N ALA A 506 -9.02 -3.65 20.98
CA ALA A 506 -9.70 -3.30 22.23
C ALA A 506 -8.83 -2.49 23.22
N THR A 507 -7.58 -2.20 22.88
CA THR A 507 -6.63 -1.46 23.74
C THR A 507 -6.62 0.02 23.36
N GLU A 508 -6.95 0.90 24.31
CA GLU A 508 -7.00 2.35 24.09
C GLU A 508 -5.59 2.98 23.94
N SER A 509 -4.63 2.51 24.73
CA SER A 509 -3.26 3.04 24.73
C SER A 509 -2.50 2.69 23.46
N LYS A 510 -2.12 3.69 22.65
CA LYS A 510 -1.31 3.52 21.43
C LYS A 510 0.04 2.86 21.71
N ASP A 511 0.71 3.23 22.80
CA ASP A 511 2.00 2.62 23.16
C ASP A 511 1.85 1.13 23.52
N GLU A 512 0.73 0.75 24.15
CA GLU A 512 0.44 -0.65 24.44
C GLU A 512 0.03 -1.42 23.18
N GLN A 513 -0.74 -0.82 22.27
CA GLN A 513 -1.04 -1.40 20.96
C GLN A 513 0.25 -1.72 20.18
N ILE A 514 1.22 -0.80 20.16
CA ILE A 514 2.53 -0.97 19.52
C ILE A 514 3.31 -2.15 20.13
N LYS A 515 3.35 -2.25 21.46
CA LYS A 515 4.00 -3.38 22.16
C LYS A 515 3.36 -4.71 21.82
N LEU A 516 2.03 -4.76 21.82
CA LEU A 516 1.28 -5.97 21.46
C LEU A 516 1.53 -6.36 19.99
N ALA A 517 1.59 -5.39 19.07
CA ALA A 517 1.87 -5.65 17.66
C ALA A 517 3.28 -6.26 17.47
N ASN A 518 4.31 -5.71 18.13
CA ASN A 518 5.65 -6.28 18.12
C ASN A 518 5.69 -7.68 18.74
N GLN A 519 4.95 -7.91 19.83
CA GLN A 519 4.84 -9.24 20.45
C GLN A 519 4.22 -10.26 19.48
N VAL A 520 3.13 -9.87 18.79
CA VAL A 520 2.49 -10.70 17.76
C VAL A 520 3.48 -11.09 16.67
N GLU A 521 4.24 -10.13 16.14
CA GLU A 521 5.20 -10.39 15.07
C GLU A 521 6.35 -11.30 15.53
N LYS A 522 6.90 -11.10 16.72
CA LYS A 522 7.92 -12.00 17.31
C LYS A 522 7.40 -13.43 17.44
N LEU A 523 6.21 -13.59 18.01
CA LEU A 523 5.58 -14.92 18.15
C LEU A 523 5.32 -15.55 16.77
N HIS A 524 4.89 -14.76 15.79
CA HIS A 524 4.70 -15.25 14.44
C HIS A 524 6.00 -15.75 13.80
N MET A 525 7.12 -15.00 13.94
CA MET A 525 8.43 -15.43 13.45
C MET A 525 8.88 -16.76 14.10
N GLU A 526 8.57 -16.97 15.37
CA GLU A 526 8.97 -18.16 16.12
C GLU A 526 8.06 -19.36 15.86
N LYS A 527 6.73 -19.16 15.86
CA LYS A 527 5.73 -20.24 15.89
C LYS A 527 5.08 -20.53 14.54
N VAL A 528 5.15 -19.59 13.58
CA VAL A 528 4.46 -19.70 12.28
C VAL A 528 5.39 -19.49 11.09
N ALA A 529 6.23 -18.47 11.09
CA ALA A 529 7.28 -18.18 10.11
C ALA A 529 6.77 -18.13 8.65
N ILE A 530 5.85 -17.19 8.34
CA ILE A 530 5.30 -17.01 6.98
C ILE A 530 6.02 -15.87 6.24
N TYR A 531 6.32 -14.74 6.90
CA TYR A 531 6.87 -13.56 6.25
C TYR A 531 8.28 -13.25 6.74
N LEU A 532 9.26 -13.19 5.83
CA LEU A 532 10.62 -12.70 6.11
C LEU A 532 10.85 -11.40 5.35
N PRO A 533 10.84 -10.22 6.00
CA PRO A 533 11.16 -8.95 5.36
C PRO A 533 12.64 -8.90 4.97
N PHE A 534 12.98 -8.35 3.78
CA PHE A 534 14.37 -8.25 3.37
C PHE A 534 14.79 -6.92 2.74
N ALA A 535 13.87 -6.09 2.26
CA ALA A 535 14.22 -4.78 1.70
C ALA A 535 13.01 -3.84 1.66
N ASN A 536 13.24 -2.53 1.74
CA ASN A 536 12.25 -1.50 1.45
C ASN A 536 12.54 -0.80 0.12
N GLY A 537 13.60 -0.03 0.08
CA GLY A 537 14.05 0.68 -1.09
C GLY A 537 13.46 2.09 -1.27
N PRO A 538 13.93 2.76 -2.31
CA PRO A 538 13.49 4.09 -2.67
C PRO A 538 12.21 4.09 -3.48
N SER A 539 11.55 5.26 -3.49
CA SER A 539 10.58 5.66 -4.49
C SER A 539 11.18 6.76 -5.36
N TYR A 540 11.07 6.64 -6.67
CA TYR A 540 11.57 7.63 -7.62
C TYR A 540 10.45 8.18 -8.48
N SER A 541 10.56 9.46 -8.82
CA SER A 541 9.74 10.12 -9.83
C SER A 541 10.63 10.94 -10.75
N ALA A 542 10.66 10.61 -12.03
CA ALA A 542 11.16 11.52 -13.05
C ALA A 542 10.08 12.55 -13.33
N VAL A 543 10.39 13.84 -13.25
CA VAL A 543 9.41 14.91 -13.36
C VAL A 543 9.95 16.08 -14.18
N LYS A 544 9.08 16.86 -14.82
CA LYS A 544 9.44 18.18 -15.32
C LYS A 544 9.79 19.09 -14.14
N SER A 545 10.94 19.75 -14.18
CA SER A 545 11.54 20.45 -13.02
C SER A 545 10.64 21.55 -12.43
N LYS A 546 9.81 22.19 -13.26
CA LYS A 546 8.85 23.23 -12.83
C LYS A 546 7.58 22.68 -12.17
N LEU A 547 7.35 21.37 -12.16
CA LEU A 547 6.22 20.77 -11.44
C LEU A 547 6.49 20.85 -9.93
N ALA A 548 5.63 21.51 -9.20
CA ALA A 548 5.76 21.74 -7.77
C ALA A 548 4.84 20.82 -6.96
N ASN A 549 5.26 20.51 -5.73
CA ASN A 549 4.51 19.70 -4.78
C ASN A 549 4.16 18.30 -5.31
N TYR A 550 5.05 17.70 -6.12
CA TYR A 550 4.87 16.38 -6.73
C TYR A 550 6.15 15.54 -6.61
N GLY A 551 6.03 14.26 -6.23
CA GLY A 551 7.13 13.33 -6.05
C GLY A 551 6.78 12.22 -5.06
N PRO A 552 7.77 11.49 -4.52
CA PRO A 552 7.59 10.50 -3.46
C PRO A 552 6.96 11.12 -2.21
N ARG A 553 6.02 10.44 -1.57
CA ARG A 553 5.18 11.04 -0.52
C ARG A 553 5.00 10.19 0.74
N LEU A 554 5.62 9.03 0.81
CA LEU A 554 5.48 8.10 1.95
C LEU A 554 4.00 7.78 2.24
N PHE A 555 3.54 8.11 3.46
CA PHE A 555 2.17 7.87 3.90
C PHE A 555 1.15 8.87 3.35
N GLN A 556 1.60 10.01 2.82
CA GLN A 556 0.74 10.99 2.17
C GLN A 556 0.47 10.60 0.72
N THR A 557 -0.54 9.79 0.48
CA THR A 557 -0.93 9.35 -0.87
C THR A 557 -2.19 10.08 -1.36
N SER A 558 -2.54 9.91 -2.62
CA SER A 558 -3.77 10.49 -3.18
C SER A 558 -5.05 10.01 -2.51
N TYR A 559 -5.00 8.91 -1.79
CA TYR A 559 -6.12 8.34 -1.04
C TYR A 559 -5.97 8.45 0.49
N THR A 560 -4.93 9.12 0.98
CA THR A 560 -4.75 9.41 2.40
C THR A 560 -4.68 10.89 2.71
N ASP A 561 -4.58 11.75 1.70
CA ASP A 561 -4.61 13.20 1.85
C ASP A 561 -5.52 13.83 0.79
N ALA A 562 -6.67 14.31 1.25
CA ALA A 562 -7.67 14.97 0.42
C ALA A 562 -7.14 16.26 -0.24
N ASN A 563 -6.17 16.93 0.38
CA ASN A 563 -5.63 18.21 -0.07
C ASN A 563 -4.42 18.07 -1.00
N LEU A 564 -3.97 16.85 -1.27
CA LEU A 564 -2.79 16.61 -2.06
C LEU A 564 -2.88 17.29 -3.43
N TRP A 565 -3.93 17.03 -4.19
CA TRP A 565 -4.07 17.45 -5.57
C TRP A 565 -4.37 18.93 -5.74
N VAL A 566 -4.95 19.60 -4.74
CA VAL A 566 -5.16 21.06 -4.80
C VAL A 566 -3.86 21.85 -4.67
N ASN A 567 -2.83 21.24 -4.10
CA ASN A 567 -1.53 21.86 -3.89
C ASN A 567 -0.51 21.57 -5.01
N VAL A 568 -0.81 20.65 -5.94
CA VAL A 568 0.06 20.37 -7.10
C VAL A 568 -0.13 21.45 -8.17
N GLY A 569 0.96 22.00 -8.70
CA GLY A 569 0.88 23.05 -9.69
C GLY A 569 2.23 23.29 -10.38
N TRP A 570 2.25 24.28 -11.25
CA TRP A 570 3.42 24.67 -12.02
C TRP A 570 4.04 25.96 -11.47
N GLN A 571 5.36 26.02 -11.42
CA GLN A 571 6.09 27.28 -11.23
C GLN A 571 6.05 28.11 -12.51
N GLU A 572 6.17 29.43 -12.39
CA GLU A 572 6.26 30.36 -13.52
C GLU A 572 7.52 30.18 -14.39
#